data_3fdb5d8cf4b66c3c6a67d5b598dfaa52
#
_entry.id   3fdb5d8cf4b66c3c6a67d5b598dfaa52
#
_cell.length_a   1.000
_cell.length_b   1.000
_cell.length_c   1.000
_cell.angle_alpha   90.00
_cell.angle_beta   90.00
_cell.angle_gamma   90.00
#
_symmetry.space_group_name_H-M   'P 1'
#
loop_
_entity.id
_entity.type
_entity.pdbx_description
1 polymer ?
#
loop_
_entity_poly.entity_id
_entity_poly.type
_entity_poly.pdbx_seq_one_letter_code
_entity_poly.pdbx_strand_id
1 'polypeptide(L)'
;RRFESCRGRMSAHTSPRFARVESGLYPTIVAVFVALLLISNIGAVKLIAFGPLITDGGAFLFPLVYVVGDVLAEVYGWKAARRAIIIAFVMGALAAVTFYLVQISPPADGWENQEAFEAVLGFVPRIVLASVLGFLVGQLLNAYVLVWIKRKTQERKLWARLLGSTVVGEFADTVVFCTIAFYGVITGGDFVTYVIVGFVYKTTVEIVLLPITYRIIAFVKKREPTYELESGA
;
A
#
# COMPACT_ATOMS: atom_id res chain seq x y z
N ARG A 1 49.12 -36.68 22.56
CA ARG A 1 47.66 -36.73 22.75
C ARG A 1 47.11 -35.39 22.29
N ARG A 2 46.60 -35.37 21.05
CA ARG A 2 45.93 -34.24 20.46
C ARG A 2 44.51 -34.14 21.05
N PHE A 3 44.16 -33.01 21.63
CA PHE A 3 42.78 -32.57 21.83
C PHE A 3 42.42 -31.62 20.69
N GLU A 4 41.77 -32.13 19.65
CA GLU A 4 41.13 -31.31 18.64
C GLU A 4 39.81 -30.78 19.21
N SER A 5 39.82 -29.50 19.45
CA SER A 5 38.64 -28.70 19.81
C SER A 5 37.64 -28.73 18.68
N CYS A 6 36.53 -29.44 18.85
CA CYS A 6 35.31 -29.25 18.05
C CYS A 6 34.75 -27.86 18.31
N ARG A 7 35.23 -26.85 17.57
CA ARG A 7 34.48 -25.58 17.38
C ARG A 7 33.27 -25.87 16.52
N GLY A 8 32.14 -26.10 17.18
CA GLY A 8 30.85 -26.07 16.51
C GLY A 8 30.72 -24.80 15.70
N ARG A 9 30.45 -24.95 14.39
CA ARG A 9 29.97 -23.85 13.52
C ARG A 9 28.66 -23.38 14.09
N MET A 10 28.68 -22.36 14.94
CA MET A 10 27.51 -21.52 15.16
C MET A 10 27.21 -20.86 13.80
N SER A 11 26.16 -21.33 13.14
CA SER A 11 25.58 -20.62 12.02
C SER A 11 25.22 -19.22 12.52
N ALA A 12 25.95 -18.23 12.08
CA ALA A 12 25.62 -16.84 12.33
C ALA A 12 24.21 -16.60 11.78
N HIS A 13 23.23 -16.49 12.67
CA HIS A 13 21.90 -16.00 12.35
C HIS A 13 22.08 -14.54 11.92
N THR A 14 22.27 -14.31 10.63
CA THR A 14 22.27 -12.96 10.08
C THR A 14 20.88 -12.39 10.27
N SER A 15 20.76 -11.39 11.13
CA SER A 15 19.52 -10.65 11.29
C SER A 15 19.17 -9.96 9.94
N PRO A 16 17.87 -9.90 9.57
CA PRO A 16 17.47 -9.25 8.33
C PRO A 16 17.85 -7.77 8.35
N ARG A 17 18.40 -7.30 7.23
CA ARG A 17 18.91 -5.94 7.08
C ARG A 17 17.81 -4.94 6.76
N PHE A 18 17.88 -3.77 7.38
CA PHE A 18 16.99 -2.65 7.11
C PHE A 18 17.80 -1.35 7.11
N ALA A 19 17.51 -0.45 6.16
CA ALA A 19 18.09 0.89 6.13
C ALA A 19 17.58 1.75 7.29
N ARG A 20 18.40 2.73 7.71
CA ARG A 20 18.01 3.71 8.74
C ARG A 20 17.11 4.79 8.14
N VAL A 21 16.11 5.22 8.90
CA VAL A 21 15.12 6.23 8.47
C VAL A 21 15.74 7.64 8.33
N GLU A 22 16.83 7.90 9.03
CA GLU A 22 17.48 9.21 9.12
C GLU A 22 18.35 9.55 7.89
N SER A 23 18.58 8.58 7.01
CA SER A 23 19.45 8.74 5.85
C SER A 23 18.70 8.49 4.54
N GLY A 24 19.04 9.28 3.52
CA GLY A 24 18.77 8.99 2.13
C GLY A 24 17.35 9.23 1.64
N LEU A 25 16.74 8.21 1.03
CA LEU A 25 15.54 8.35 0.21
C LEU A 25 14.22 8.24 0.98
N TYR A 26 14.23 7.85 2.26
CA TYR A 26 13.00 7.59 3.03
C TYR A 26 11.98 8.73 3.00
N PRO A 27 12.36 10.00 3.29
CA PRO A 27 11.39 11.11 3.26
C PRO A 27 10.78 11.33 1.88
N THR A 28 11.60 11.19 0.83
CA THR A 28 11.15 11.31 -0.57
C THR A 28 10.16 10.20 -0.92
N ILE A 29 10.46 8.95 -0.54
CA ILE A 29 9.57 7.81 -0.80
C ILE A 29 8.25 7.97 -0.05
N VAL A 30 8.26 8.46 1.20
CA VAL A 30 7.04 8.77 1.95
C VAL A 30 6.22 9.87 1.27
N ALA A 31 6.86 10.93 0.80
CA ALA A 31 6.17 11.99 0.07
C ALA A 31 5.52 11.48 -1.22
N VAL A 32 6.24 10.66 -2.00
CA VAL A 32 5.69 10.01 -3.21
C VAL A 32 4.53 9.08 -2.85
N PHE A 33 4.65 8.28 -1.79
CA PHE A 33 3.60 7.39 -1.31
C PHE A 33 2.30 8.13 -0.99
N VAL A 34 2.40 9.23 -0.22
CA VAL A 34 1.25 10.08 0.10
C VAL A 34 0.65 10.72 -1.14
N ALA A 35 1.49 11.27 -2.04
CA ALA A 35 1.03 11.90 -3.26
C ALA A 35 0.28 10.91 -4.18
N LEU A 36 0.84 9.71 -4.39
CA LEU A 36 0.20 8.66 -5.17
C LEU A 36 -1.16 8.26 -4.59
N LEU A 37 -1.26 8.11 -3.27
CA LEU A 37 -2.52 7.80 -2.61
C LEU A 37 -3.56 8.89 -2.83
N LEU A 38 -3.21 10.15 -2.62
CA LEU A 38 -4.15 11.28 -2.77
C LEU A 38 -4.62 11.43 -4.23
N ILE A 39 -3.70 11.34 -5.20
CA ILE A 39 -4.04 11.44 -6.63
C ILE A 39 -4.90 10.24 -7.05
N SER A 40 -4.57 9.03 -6.58
CA SER A 40 -5.35 7.82 -6.84
C SER A 40 -6.79 7.96 -6.35
N ASN A 41 -6.99 8.46 -5.13
CA ASN A 41 -8.31 8.66 -4.54
C ASN A 41 -9.16 9.68 -5.34
N ILE A 42 -8.54 10.77 -5.82
CA ILE A 42 -9.24 11.74 -6.68
C ILE A 42 -9.58 11.12 -8.04
N GLY A 43 -8.63 10.38 -8.62
CA GLY A 43 -8.84 9.68 -9.90
C GLY A 43 -9.93 8.62 -9.84
N ALA A 44 -10.11 7.97 -8.68
CA ALA A 44 -11.10 6.91 -8.48
C ALA A 44 -12.55 7.36 -8.64
N VAL A 45 -12.83 8.65 -8.59
CA VAL A 45 -14.17 9.20 -8.82
C VAL A 45 -14.68 8.93 -10.23
N LYS A 46 -13.77 8.85 -11.23
CA LYS A 46 -14.15 8.57 -12.61
C LYS A 46 -14.15 7.07 -12.89
N LEU A 47 -15.33 6.54 -13.26
CA LEU A 47 -15.42 5.19 -13.81
C LEU A 47 -14.91 5.16 -15.26
N ILE A 48 -14.15 4.13 -15.59
CA ILE A 48 -13.51 3.93 -16.90
C ILE A 48 -13.93 2.56 -17.43
N ALA A 49 -14.30 2.47 -18.68
CA ALA A 49 -14.64 1.23 -19.36
C ALA A 49 -13.57 0.84 -20.39
N PHE A 50 -13.04 -0.37 -20.26
CA PHE A 50 -12.19 -1.04 -21.24
C PHE A 50 -12.96 -2.24 -21.81
N GLY A 51 -13.79 -1.99 -22.83
CA GLY A 51 -14.72 -2.99 -23.33
C GLY A 51 -15.70 -3.44 -22.22
N PRO A 52 -15.77 -4.73 -21.90
CA PRO A 52 -16.67 -5.25 -20.85
C PRO A 52 -16.14 -5.01 -19.41
N LEU A 53 -14.88 -4.57 -19.25
CA LEU A 53 -14.28 -4.33 -17.95
C LEU A 53 -14.53 -2.89 -17.52
N ILE A 54 -15.20 -2.74 -16.37
CA ILE A 54 -15.39 -1.44 -15.72
C ILE A 54 -14.45 -1.37 -14.52
N THR A 55 -13.68 -0.30 -14.44
CA THR A 55 -12.81 0.04 -13.33
C THR A 55 -12.94 1.53 -13.00
N ASP A 56 -12.23 2.01 -11.99
CA ASP A 56 -12.11 3.42 -11.68
C ASP A 56 -10.72 3.98 -12.06
N GLY A 57 -10.60 5.29 -12.14
CA GLY A 57 -9.33 5.94 -12.52
C GLY A 57 -8.23 5.81 -11.47
N GLY A 58 -8.55 5.42 -10.25
CA GLY A 58 -7.57 5.10 -9.21
C GLY A 58 -6.75 3.85 -9.55
N ALA A 59 -7.33 2.93 -10.33
CA ALA A 59 -6.67 1.70 -10.78
C ALA A 59 -5.34 1.93 -11.51
N PHE A 60 -5.10 3.12 -12.09
CA PHE A 60 -3.81 3.45 -12.69
C PHE A 60 -2.69 3.68 -11.68
N LEU A 61 -2.99 4.24 -10.52
CA LEU A 61 -1.98 4.64 -9.53
C LEU A 61 -2.02 3.78 -8.27
N PHE A 62 -3.15 3.20 -7.92
CA PHE A 62 -3.30 2.39 -6.73
C PHE A 62 -2.29 1.23 -6.63
N PRO A 63 -1.99 0.49 -7.73
CA PRO A 63 -0.96 -0.52 -7.69
C PRO A 63 0.43 0.04 -7.37
N LEU A 64 0.73 1.28 -7.81
CA LEU A 64 2.00 1.93 -7.47
C LEU A 64 2.08 2.29 -5.97
N VAL A 65 0.95 2.57 -5.33
CA VAL A 65 0.89 2.77 -3.87
C VAL A 65 1.33 1.51 -3.14
N TYR A 66 0.87 0.33 -3.58
CA TYR A 66 1.30 -0.95 -3.01
C TYR A 66 2.78 -1.23 -3.27
N VAL A 67 3.26 -1.01 -4.49
CA VAL A 67 4.70 -1.14 -4.83
C VAL A 67 5.56 -0.27 -3.90
N VAL A 68 5.18 0.99 -3.67
CA VAL A 68 5.93 1.88 -2.77
C VAL A 68 5.81 1.44 -1.31
N GLY A 69 4.66 0.92 -0.89
CA GLY A 69 4.45 0.29 0.41
C GLY A 69 5.38 -0.90 0.64
N ASP A 70 5.52 -1.76 -0.36
CA ASP A 70 6.46 -2.90 -0.34
C ASP A 70 7.91 -2.45 -0.26
N VAL A 71 8.29 -1.39 -0.99
CA VAL A 71 9.63 -0.78 -0.90
C VAL A 71 9.91 -0.30 0.52
N LEU A 72 8.96 0.42 1.14
CA LEU A 72 9.08 0.89 2.52
C LEU A 72 9.25 -0.26 3.51
N ALA A 73 8.45 -1.32 3.38
CA ALA A 73 8.50 -2.49 4.26
C ALA A 73 9.78 -3.32 4.05
N GLU A 74 10.18 -3.55 2.80
CA GLU A 74 11.34 -4.36 2.44
C GLU A 74 12.68 -3.68 2.79
N VAL A 75 12.79 -2.36 2.54
CA VAL A 75 14.04 -1.63 2.73
C VAL A 75 14.18 -1.10 4.15
N TYR A 76 13.13 -0.50 4.71
CA TYR A 76 13.20 0.20 6.02
C TYR A 76 12.51 -0.56 7.15
N GLY A 77 11.80 -1.65 6.85
CA GLY A 77 11.16 -2.51 7.83
C GLY A 77 9.85 -1.99 8.40
N TRP A 78 9.24 -2.79 9.27
CA TRP A 78 7.90 -2.60 9.80
C TRP A 78 7.64 -1.24 10.47
N LYS A 79 8.56 -0.78 11.32
CA LYS A 79 8.36 0.48 12.08
C LYS A 79 8.28 1.68 11.15
N ALA A 80 9.14 1.73 10.14
CA ALA A 80 9.18 2.81 9.15
C ALA A 80 7.97 2.72 8.19
N ALA A 81 7.66 1.54 7.66
CA ALA A 81 6.49 1.32 6.82
C ALA A 81 5.19 1.71 7.53
N ARG A 82 4.98 1.24 8.77
CA ARG A 82 3.81 1.61 9.57
C ARG A 82 3.68 3.12 9.75
N ARG A 83 4.80 3.81 10.04
CA ARG A 83 4.79 5.29 10.18
C ARG A 83 4.36 5.97 8.88
N ALA A 84 4.90 5.54 7.74
CA ALA A 84 4.53 6.08 6.43
C ALA A 84 3.05 5.83 6.09
N ILE A 85 2.54 4.62 6.36
CA ILE A 85 1.13 4.24 6.14
C ILE A 85 0.19 5.11 7.00
N ILE A 86 0.54 5.31 8.28
CA ILE A 86 -0.26 6.18 9.17
C ILE A 86 -0.24 7.63 8.67
N ILE A 87 0.91 8.14 8.22
CA ILE A 87 0.99 9.49 7.64
C ILE A 87 0.08 9.60 6.42
N ALA A 88 0.16 8.63 5.49
CA ALA A 88 -0.68 8.61 4.29
C ALA A 88 -2.18 8.53 4.64
N PHE A 89 -2.55 7.70 5.62
CA PHE A 89 -3.90 7.61 6.15
C PHE A 89 -4.40 8.96 6.70
N VAL A 90 -3.61 9.61 7.57
CA VAL A 90 -3.97 10.91 8.16
C VAL A 90 -4.10 11.98 7.07
N MET A 91 -3.21 12.00 6.08
CA MET A 91 -3.28 12.95 4.97
C MET A 91 -4.50 12.69 4.07
N GLY A 92 -4.85 11.42 3.83
CA GLY A 92 -6.07 11.04 3.11
C GLY A 92 -7.35 11.47 3.87
N ALA A 93 -7.40 11.23 5.17
CA ALA A 93 -8.52 11.67 6.01
C ALA A 93 -8.62 13.21 6.06
N LEU A 94 -7.49 13.90 6.17
CA LEU A 94 -7.44 15.38 6.12
C LEU A 94 -7.97 15.91 4.78
N ALA A 95 -7.56 15.31 3.66
CA ALA A 95 -8.05 15.70 2.34
C ALA A 95 -9.57 15.51 2.24
N ALA A 96 -10.10 14.36 2.67
CA ALA A 96 -11.53 14.09 2.67
C ALA A 96 -12.34 15.08 3.51
N VAL A 97 -11.87 15.38 4.72
CA VAL A 97 -12.51 16.39 5.62
C VAL A 97 -12.44 17.77 4.98
N THR A 98 -11.30 18.14 4.39
CA THR A 98 -11.14 19.46 3.75
C THR A 98 -12.09 19.62 2.56
N PHE A 99 -12.16 18.60 1.67
CA PHE A 99 -13.09 18.65 0.53
C PHE A 99 -14.55 18.72 0.98
N TYR A 100 -14.92 17.98 2.02
CA TYR A 100 -16.26 18.05 2.59
C TYR A 100 -16.59 19.45 3.15
N LEU A 101 -15.67 20.06 3.91
CA LEU A 101 -15.86 21.42 4.45
C LEU A 101 -15.96 22.45 3.35
N VAL A 102 -15.17 22.35 2.29
CA VAL A 102 -15.26 23.24 1.11
C VAL A 102 -16.60 23.06 0.40
N GLN A 103 -17.04 21.80 0.24
CA GLN A 103 -18.31 21.46 -0.42
C GLN A 103 -19.53 22.10 0.27
N ILE A 104 -19.58 22.04 1.62
CA ILE A 104 -20.71 22.58 2.38
C ILE A 104 -20.61 24.09 2.62
N SER A 105 -19.50 24.73 2.23
CA SER A 105 -19.33 26.18 2.34
C SER A 105 -20.21 26.89 1.31
N PRO A 106 -20.84 28.03 1.68
CA PRO A 106 -21.70 28.76 0.74
C PRO A 106 -20.88 29.22 -0.49
N PRO A 107 -21.39 29.01 -1.71
CA PRO A 107 -20.71 29.46 -2.91
C PRO A 107 -20.70 30.99 -2.98
N ALA A 108 -19.65 31.56 -3.60
CA ALA A 108 -19.58 32.98 -3.88
C ALA A 108 -20.56 33.38 -4.97
N ASP A 109 -20.96 34.66 -5.01
CA ASP A 109 -21.80 35.19 -6.08
C ASP A 109 -21.13 34.95 -7.45
N GLY A 110 -21.90 34.37 -8.39
CA GLY A 110 -21.41 34.00 -9.73
C GLY A 110 -20.66 32.67 -9.83
N TRP A 111 -20.59 31.88 -8.75
CA TRP A 111 -20.04 30.52 -8.82
C TRP A 111 -21.08 29.52 -9.36
N GLU A 112 -20.85 29.04 -10.59
CA GLU A 112 -21.81 28.17 -11.30
C GLU A 112 -21.39 26.68 -11.26
N ASN A 113 -20.20 26.34 -10.70
CA ASN A 113 -19.64 25.00 -10.79
C ASN A 113 -19.82 24.15 -9.53
N GLN A 114 -20.79 24.48 -8.66
CA GLN A 114 -21.03 23.77 -7.41
C GLN A 114 -21.33 22.27 -7.65
N GLU A 115 -22.24 21.96 -8.59
CA GLU A 115 -22.60 20.58 -8.94
C GLU A 115 -21.40 19.80 -9.48
N ALA A 116 -20.56 20.42 -10.32
CA ALA A 116 -19.36 19.79 -10.85
C ALA A 116 -18.33 19.50 -9.74
N PHE A 117 -18.18 20.44 -8.79
CA PHE A 117 -17.32 20.26 -7.63
C PHE A 117 -17.81 19.10 -6.74
N GLU A 118 -19.10 19.04 -6.47
CA GLU A 118 -19.74 17.98 -5.70
C GLU A 118 -19.64 16.61 -6.40
N ALA A 119 -19.83 16.59 -7.73
CA ALA A 119 -19.71 15.37 -8.51
C ALA A 119 -18.30 14.77 -8.49
N VAL A 120 -17.25 15.60 -8.38
CA VAL A 120 -15.85 15.15 -8.38
C VAL A 120 -15.29 14.95 -6.98
N LEU A 121 -15.60 15.84 -6.03
CA LEU A 121 -15.02 15.85 -4.71
C LEU A 121 -16.01 15.50 -3.59
N GLY A 122 -17.31 15.48 -3.90
CA GLY A 122 -18.39 15.10 -2.97
C GLY A 122 -18.48 13.59 -2.81
N PHE A 123 -17.50 13.01 -2.18
CA PHE A 123 -17.51 11.58 -1.90
C PHE A 123 -18.69 11.20 -1.00
N VAL A 124 -19.36 10.12 -1.33
CA VAL A 124 -20.29 9.49 -0.39
C VAL A 124 -19.50 9.12 0.88
N PRO A 125 -19.78 9.70 2.04
CA PRO A 125 -18.95 9.56 3.24
C PRO A 125 -18.64 8.10 3.61
N ARG A 126 -19.59 7.21 3.35
CA ARG A 126 -19.44 5.76 3.58
C ARG A 126 -18.36 5.13 2.68
N ILE A 127 -18.28 5.52 1.40
CA ILE A 127 -17.28 4.99 0.45
C ILE A 127 -15.89 5.51 0.82
N VAL A 128 -15.78 6.78 1.20
CA VAL A 128 -14.51 7.36 1.67
C VAL A 128 -14.02 6.64 2.92
N LEU A 129 -14.89 6.46 3.91
CA LEU A 129 -14.55 5.72 5.13
C LEU A 129 -14.11 4.28 4.81
N ALA A 130 -14.83 3.60 3.92
CA ALA A 130 -14.50 2.26 3.46
C ALA A 130 -13.11 2.22 2.81
N SER A 131 -12.82 3.16 1.90
CA SER A 131 -11.55 3.24 1.18
C SER A 131 -10.38 3.52 2.13
N VAL A 132 -10.55 4.49 3.02
CA VAL A 132 -9.47 4.88 3.97
C VAL A 132 -9.19 3.76 4.97
N LEU A 133 -10.22 3.08 5.49
CA LEU A 133 -10.05 1.97 6.44
C LEU A 133 -9.55 0.70 5.74
N GLY A 134 -10.05 0.38 4.54
CA GLY A 134 -9.56 -0.73 3.72
C GLY A 134 -8.07 -0.57 3.44
N PHE A 135 -7.67 0.58 2.92
CA PHE A 135 -6.26 0.92 2.70
C PHE A 135 -5.41 0.77 3.96
N LEU A 136 -5.84 1.34 5.09
CA LEU A 136 -5.09 1.26 6.33
C LEU A 136 -4.85 -0.19 6.76
N VAL A 137 -5.91 -1.00 6.81
CA VAL A 137 -5.84 -2.40 7.24
C VAL A 137 -5.02 -3.22 6.24
N GLY A 138 -5.29 -3.08 4.94
CA GLY A 138 -4.61 -3.79 3.88
C GLY A 138 -3.11 -3.51 3.87
N GLN A 139 -2.71 -2.24 3.88
CA GLN A 139 -1.30 -1.84 3.86
C GLN A 139 -0.55 -2.22 5.14
N LEU A 140 -1.19 -2.12 6.30
CA LEU A 140 -0.57 -2.55 7.55
C LEU A 140 -0.33 -4.06 7.55
N LEU A 141 -1.30 -4.86 7.11
CA LEU A 141 -1.14 -6.31 7.02
C LEU A 141 -0.10 -6.69 5.96
N ASN A 142 -0.14 -6.07 4.78
CA ASN A 142 0.86 -6.28 3.74
C ASN A 142 2.28 -6.03 4.29
N ALA A 143 2.54 -4.85 4.84
CA ALA A 143 3.85 -4.49 5.38
C ALA A 143 4.29 -5.42 6.53
N TYR A 144 3.37 -5.81 7.42
CA TYR A 144 3.66 -6.72 8.52
C TYR A 144 4.06 -8.10 8.01
N VAL A 145 3.26 -8.68 7.12
CA VAL A 145 3.49 -10.02 6.56
C VAL A 145 4.80 -10.04 5.75
N LEU A 146 5.06 -9.01 4.94
CA LEU A 146 6.30 -8.90 4.17
C LEU A 146 7.53 -8.94 5.09
N VAL A 147 7.55 -8.11 6.13
CA VAL A 147 8.67 -8.07 7.07
C VAL A 147 8.76 -9.37 7.88
N TRP A 148 7.63 -9.97 8.26
CA TRP A 148 7.60 -11.24 8.95
C TRP A 148 8.20 -12.39 8.10
N ILE A 149 7.82 -12.48 6.81
CA ILE A 149 8.40 -13.46 5.89
C ILE A 149 9.88 -13.16 5.66
N LYS A 150 10.28 -11.88 5.50
CA LYS A 150 11.68 -11.48 5.34
C LYS A 150 12.54 -11.99 6.49
N ARG A 151 12.08 -11.83 7.73
CA ARG A 151 12.76 -12.32 8.92
C ARG A 151 12.88 -13.86 8.95
N LYS A 152 11.81 -14.57 8.58
CA LYS A 152 11.80 -16.04 8.55
C LYS A 152 12.66 -16.64 7.43
N THR A 153 12.70 -15.99 6.28
CA THR A 153 13.42 -16.49 5.10
C THR A 153 14.86 -16.01 5.02
N GLN A 154 15.35 -15.24 6.00
CA GLN A 154 16.69 -14.67 6.01
C GLN A 154 17.03 -13.99 4.67
N GLU A 155 16.12 -13.14 4.21
CA GLU A 155 16.18 -12.40 2.94
C GLU A 155 16.16 -13.25 1.66
N ARG A 156 16.04 -14.56 1.75
CA ARG A 156 15.86 -15.43 0.58
C ARG A 156 14.43 -15.34 0.06
N LYS A 157 14.24 -15.66 -1.22
CA LYS A 157 12.93 -15.76 -1.89
C LYS A 157 12.10 -14.45 -1.80
N LEU A 158 12.64 -13.36 -2.37
CA LEU A 158 11.96 -12.05 -2.44
C LEU A 158 10.54 -12.17 -3.02
N TRP A 159 10.37 -12.98 -4.10
CA TRP A 159 9.08 -13.20 -4.74
C TRP A 159 8.01 -13.73 -3.77
N ALA A 160 8.39 -14.69 -2.93
CA ALA A 160 7.43 -15.34 -2.01
C ALA A 160 6.94 -14.38 -0.92
N ARG A 161 7.81 -13.44 -0.46
CA ARG A 161 7.39 -12.46 0.53
C ARG A 161 6.58 -11.32 -0.08
N LEU A 162 6.91 -10.85 -1.28
CA LEU A 162 6.10 -9.87 -1.99
C LEU A 162 4.72 -10.46 -2.31
N LEU A 163 4.66 -11.60 -3.00
CA LEU A 163 3.39 -12.23 -3.34
C LEU A 163 2.56 -12.61 -2.12
N GLY A 164 3.19 -13.20 -1.09
CA GLY A 164 2.49 -13.61 0.13
C GLY A 164 1.94 -12.43 0.92
N SER A 165 2.67 -11.32 0.99
CA SER A 165 2.18 -10.12 1.67
C SER A 165 1.06 -9.43 0.88
N THR A 166 1.20 -9.34 -0.45
CA THR A 166 0.18 -8.81 -1.36
C THR A 166 -1.14 -9.56 -1.21
N VAL A 167 -1.14 -10.89 -1.30
CA VAL A 167 -2.37 -11.70 -1.17
C VAL A 167 -3.09 -11.40 0.15
N VAL A 168 -2.36 -11.32 1.26
CA VAL A 168 -2.97 -11.03 2.58
C VAL A 168 -3.45 -9.58 2.67
N GLY A 169 -2.65 -8.63 2.21
CA GLY A 169 -2.98 -7.20 2.25
C GLY A 169 -4.19 -6.87 1.38
N GLU A 170 -4.19 -7.31 0.13
CA GLU A 170 -5.28 -7.07 -0.83
C GLU A 170 -6.59 -7.77 -0.42
N PHE A 171 -6.50 -8.98 0.12
CA PHE A 171 -7.67 -9.65 0.65
C PHE A 171 -8.31 -8.86 1.79
N ALA A 172 -7.50 -8.40 2.75
CA ALA A 172 -7.98 -7.63 3.89
C ALA A 172 -8.54 -6.26 3.46
N ASP A 173 -7.84 -5.54 2.57
CA ASP A 173 -8.31 -4.27 1.99
C ASP A 173 -9.67 -4.47 1.33
N THR A 174 -9.79 -5.45 0.44
CA THR A 174 -11.02 -5.71 -0.31
C THR A 174 -12.18 -6.09 0.60
N VAL A 175 -11.95 -6.97 1.58
CA VAL A 175 -12.99 -7.37 2.53
C VAL A 175 -13.47 -6.20 3.37
N VAL A 176 -12.55 -5.40 3.92
CA VAL A 176 -12.90 -4.22 4.74
C VAL A 176 -13.63 -3.18 3.90
N PHE A 177 -13.10 -2.86 2.72
CA PHE A 177 -13.72 -1.92 1.80
C PHE A 177 -15.14 -2.35 1.42
N CYS A 178 -15.30 -3.56 0.87
CA CYS A 178 -16.61 -4.05 0.42
C CYS A 178 -17.62 -4.13 1.56
N THR A 179 -17.18 -4.58 2.75
CA THR A 179 -18.06 -4.66 3.92
C THR A 179 -18.56 -3.28 4.33
N ILE A 180 -17.69 -2.29 4.43
CA ILE A 180 -18.11 -0.95 4.85
C ILE A 180 -18.92 -0.26 3.74
N ALA A 181 -18.46 -0.35 2.48
CA ALA A 181 -19.09 0.37 1.36
C ALA A 181 -20.46 -0.23 0.98
N PHE A 182 -20.57 -1.55 0.93
CA PHE A 182 -21.68 -2.22 0.25
C PHE A 182 -22.50 -3.18 1.12
N TYR A 183 -22.12 -3.42 2.39
CA TYR A 183 -22.95 -4.28 3.27
C TYR A 183 -24.36 -3.70 3.44
N GLY A 184 -25.36 -4.54 3.17
CA GLY A 184 -26.78 -4.15 3.17
C GLY A 184 -27.26 -3.49 1.86
N VAL A 185 -26.36 -3.16 0.92
CA VAL A 185 -26.69 -2.67 -0.43
C VAL A 185 -26.63 -3.79 -1.44
N ILE A 186 -25.54 -4.55 -1.42
CA ILE A 186 -25.38 -5.79 -2.20
C ILE A 186 -25.54 -6.95 -1.24
N THR A 187 -26.39 -7.92 -1.57
CA THR A 187 -26.74 -9.02 -0.67
C THR A 187 -26.46 -10.40 -1.30
N GLY A 188 -26.30 -11.41 -0.44
CA GLY A 188 -26.17 -12.80 -0.87
C GLY A 188 -24.93 -13.12 -1.68
N GLY A 189 -25.09 -13.93 -2.73
CA GLY A 189 -24.00 -14.40 -3.59
C GLY A 189 -23.31 -13.30 -4.37
N ASP A 190 -24.03 -12.23 -4.72
CA ASP A 190 -23.47 -11.10 -5.48
C ASP A 190 -22.40 -10.35 -4.68
N PHE A 191 -22.59 -10.21 -3.36
CA PHE A 191 -21.59 -9.61 -2.48
C PHE A 191 -20.28 -10.42 -2.47
N VAL A 192 -20.39 -11.74 -2.31
CA VAL A 192 -19.22 -12.63 -2.33
C VAL A 192 -18.53 -12.59 -3.68
N THR A 193 -19.28 -12.61 -4.77
CA THR A 193 -18.72 -12.50 -6.13
C THR A 193 -17.98 -11.18 -6.32
N TYR A 194 -18.54 -10.07 -5.86
CA TYR A 194 -17.90 -8.74 -5.93
C TYR A 194 -16.57 -8.69 -5.17
N VAL A 195 -16.53 -9.24 -3.95
CA VAL A 195 -15.30 -9.33 -3.14
C VAL A 195 -14.25 -10.18 -3.86
N ILE A 196 -14.62 -11.35 -4.37
CA ILE A 196 -13.68 -12.25 -5.05
C ILE A 196 -13.14 -11.63 -6.32
N VAL A 197 -14.00 -11.05 -7.16
CA VAL A 197 -13.57 -10.41 -8.42
C VAL A 197 -12.63 -9.23 -8.15
N GLY A 198 -12.98 -8.37 -7.19
CA GLY A 198 -12.14 -7.25 -6.80
C GLY A 198 -10.77 -7.69 -6.27
N PHE A 199 -10.75 -8.70 -5.41
CA PHE A 199 -9.52 -9.29 -4.88
C PHE A 199 -8.63 -9.89 -5.99
N VAL A 200 -9.22 -10.73 -6.85
CA VAL A 200 -8.48 -11.38 -7.95
C VAL A 200 -7.92 -10.35 -8.91
N TYR A 201 -8.71 -9.34 -9.27
CA TYR A 201 -8.27 -8.25 -10.15
C TYR A 201 -7.05 -7.52 -9.58
N LYS A 202 -7.15 -6.99 -8.35
CA LYS A 202 -6.07 -6.26 -7.68
C LYS A 202 -4.80 -7.11 -7.55
N THR A 203 -4.94 -8.34 -7.05
CA THR A 203 -3.81 -9.27 -6.90
C THR A 203 -3.15 -9.59 -8.25
N THR A 204 -3.92 -9.76 -9.32
CA THR A 204 -3.38 -10.01 -10.66
C THR A 204 -2.56 -8.83 -11.16
N VAL A 205 -3.06 -7.61 -11.00
CA VAL A 205 -2.33 -6.39 -11.39
C VAL A 205 -1.00 -6.30 -10.64
N GLU A 206 -0.98 -6.57 -9.34
CA GLU A 206 0.26 -6.56 -8.57
C GLU A 206 1.26 -7.65 -9.00
N ILE A 207 0.78 -8.86 -9.32
CA ILE A 207 1.63 -9.92 -9.86
C ILE A 207 2.29 -9.46 -11.17
N VAL A 208 1.56 -8.80 -12.05
CA VAL A 208 2.09 -8.25 -13.31
C VAL A 208 3.14 -7.16 -13.03
N LEU A 209 2.99 -6.39 -11.96
CA LEU A 209 3.93 -5.34 -11.56
C LEU A 209 5.15 -5.87 -10.77
N LEU A 210 5.17 -7.12 -10.32
CA LEU A 210 6.30 -7.69 -9.56
C LEU A 210 7.68 -7.41 -10.19
N PRO A 211 7.91 -7.55 -11.52
CA PRO A 211 9.21 -7.25 -12.11
C PRO A 211 9.64 -5.78 -11.93
N ILE A 212 8.68 -4.87 -11.92
CA ILE A 212 8.91 -3.43 -11.68
C ILE A 212 9.25 -3.23 -10.21
N THR A 213 8.47 -3.83 -9.30
CA THR A 213 8.72 -3.80 -7.85
C THR A 213 10.13 -4.28 -7.51
N TYR A 214 10.57 -5.38 -8.13
CA TYR A 214 11.95 -5.89 -7.95
C TYR A 214 13.01 -4.85 -8.32
N ARG A 215 12.85 -4.20 -9.48
CA ARG A 215 13.80 -3.20 -9.96
C ARG A 215 13.85 -1.98 -9.03
N ILE A 216 12.69 -1.52 -8.56
CA ILE A 216 12.60 -0.37 -7.65
C ILE A 216 13.25 -0.72 -6.31
N ILE A 217 12.94 -1.88 -5.71
CA ILE A 217 13.57 -2.34 -4.47
C ILE A 217 15.08 -2.43 -4.61
N ALA A 218 15.58 -3.03 -5.71
CA ALA A 218 17.01 -3.14 -5.96
C ALA A 218 17.68 -1.76 -6.12
N PHE A 219 17.03 -0.84 -6.83
CA PHE A 219 17.50 0.52 -6.99
C PHE A 219 17.60 1.26 -5.64
N VAL A 220 16.53 1.19 -4.82
CA VAL A 220 16.51 1.86 -3.51
C VAL A 220 17.56 1.25 -2.59
N LYS A 221 17.67 -0.07 -2.50
CA LYS A 221 18.70 -0.75 -1.70
C LYS A 221 20.12 -0.31 -2.09
N LYS A 222 20.39 -0.13 -3.38
CA LYS A 222 21.71 0.33 -3.89
C LYS A 222 21.97 1.80 -3.57
N ARG A 223 20.93 2.62 -3.46
CA ARG A 223 21.05 4.06 -3.18
C ARG A 223 21.02 4.41 -1.70
N GLU A 224 20.65 3.45 -0.84
CA GLU A 224 20.61 3.64 0.61
C GLU A 224 21.94 3.29 1.27
N PRO A 225 22.73 4.30 1.69
CA PRO A 225 24.08 4.07 2.23
C PRO A 225 24.07 3.17 3.47
N THR A 226 23.02 3.26 4.31
CA THR A 226 22.91 2.50 5.55
C THR A 226 22.49 1.05 5.34
N TYR A 227 21.92 0.71 4.18
CA TYR A 227 21.58 -0.67 3.85
C TYR A 227 22.81 -1.53 3.58
N GLU A 228 23.89 -0.93 3.03
CA GLU A 228 25.16 -1.61 2.71
C GLU A 228 26.11 -1.69 3.91
N LEU A 229 26.08 -0.71 4.82
CA LEU A 229 27.00 -0.64 5.96
C LEU A 229 26.85 -1.77 6.97
N GLU A 230 25.69 -2.40 7.07
CA GLU A 230 25.44 -3.57 7.93
C GLU A 230 25.94 -4.90 7.32
N SER A 231 26.49 -4.88 6.10
CA SER A 231 27.05 -6.05 5.43
C SER A 231 28.50 -6.34 5.76
N GLY A 232 29.18 -5.43 6.47
CA GLY A 232 30.62 -5.46 6.76
C GLY A 232 31.01 -5.54 8.25
N ALA A 233 30.04 -5.74 9.16
CA ALA A 233 30.30 -5.89 10.59
C ALA A 233 30.10 -7.31 11.09
#